data_e09b0ef695ef38948cd85dc47d674323
#
_entry.id   e09b0ef695ef38948cd85dc47d674323
#
_cell.length_a   1.000
_cell.length_b   1.000
_cell.length_c   1.000
_cell.angle_alpha   90.00
_cell.angle_beta   90.00
_cell.angle_gamma   90.00
#
_symmetry.space_group_name_H-M   'P 1'
#
loop_
_entity.id
_entity.type
_entity.pdbx_description
1 polymer ?
#
loop_
_entity_poly.entity_id
_entity_poly.type
_entity_poly.pdbx_seq_one_letter_code
_entity_poly.pdbx_strand_id
1 'polypeptide(L)'
;MASATEHREPKHREPRSCEPRPYEPKPSDVLERFLRYVQVDSQSDPDNESETPSTPAQHDMARVLGEELRALGCEDVVVDGHAYVTATVPASAGAEGLPALGLCAHIDSTVDAPAAGVRPHVVHYEGGDLVAGVIDGTEVSTSPDQVPDLGQFVGQDIVVSDGRTLLSADDKAGVAEICALVARLGDDPSLPHPTLKIAFVPDEEIGHGAALLDLDKFGAAWCYTVDGEALGEFNYETFNAAEATVRVRGVMVHPGSAKDVMVNAITVAGEFERLVPAFERPEHTEGREGFYHPIQVRGTASGVTLTYIVRDHDASRFEGRQQVLRDIATFLNGRHGEGTVTVELREQYRNMSEAFGDCPFLIANALEAHREVGIEPKVVAVRGGTDGSQLSLRGLPCPNIATGGYNAHSVREFVPVRSLELTVDLLERLVGKFSVPQS
;
A
#
# COMPACT_ATOMS: atom_id res chain seq x y z
N MET A 1 -28.00 -32.87 76.97
CA MET A 1 -27.93 -31.56 76.31
C MET A 1 -26.65 -31.57 75.44
N ALA A 2 -26.82 -31.85 74.15
CA ALA A 2 -25.73 -31.86 73.18
C ALA A 2 -25.99 -30.74 72.18
N SER A 3 -25.03 -29.80 72.07
CA SER A 3 -25.04 -28.66 71.17
C SER A 3 -24.64 -29.09 69.80
N ALA A 4 -25.50 -28.90 68.83
CA ALA A 4 -25.15 -29.10 67.38
C ALA A 4 -24.47 -27.88 66.87
N THR A 5 -23.21 -28.03 66.41
CA THR A 5 -22.44 -27.03 65.65
C THR A 5 -22.74 -27.20 64.16
N GLU A 6 -23.44 -26.23 63.57
CA GLU A 6 -23.66 -26.14 62.15
C GLU A 6 -22.33 -25.76 61.45
N HIS A 7 -21.79 -26.67 60.65
CA HIS A 7 -20.74 -26.37 59.66
C HIS A 7 -21.36 -25.66 58.45
N ARG A 8 -21.10 -24.35 58.30
CA ARG A 8 -21.36 -23.61 57.07
C ARG A 8 -20.21 -23.91 56.07
N GLU A 9 -20.55 -24.58 54.96
CA GLU A 9 -19.68 -24.70 53.80
C GLU A 9 -19.35 -23.34 53.20
N PRO A 10 -18.07 -23.13 52.75
CA PRO A 10 -17.70 -21.90 52.10
C PRO A 10 -18.33 -21.86 50.68
N LYS A 11 -19.11 -20.82 50.38
CA LYS A 11 -19.63 -20.55 49.05
C LYS A 11 -18.45 -20.34 48.08
N HIS A 12 -18.26 -21.26 47.15
CA HIS A 12 -17.39 -21.07 45.99
C HIS A 12 -17.89 -19.82 45.25
N ARG A 13 -17.08 -18.76 45.25
CA ARG A 13 -17.22 -17.64 44.34
C ARG A 13 -16.70 -18.13 42.98
N GLU A 14 -17.58 -18.26 42.00
CA GLU A 14 -17.16 -18.41 40.59
C GLU A 14 -16.23 -17.27 40.22
N PRO A 15 -15.12 -17.53 39.48
CA PRO A 15 -14.27 -16.47 38.96
C PRO A 15 -15.10 -15.67 37.97
N ARG A 16 -15.27 -14.38 38.23
CA ARG A 16 -15.82 -13.44 37.25
C ARG A 16 -14.89 -13.48 36.06
N SER A 17 -15.34 -13.96 34.92
CA SER A 17 -14.70 -13.80 33.65
C SER A 17 -14.65 -12.29 33.37
N CYS A 18 -13.51 -11.67 33.61
CA CYS A 18 -13.27 -10.30 33.22
C CYS A 18 -12.95 -10.36 31.73
N GLU A 19 -13.98 -10.27 30.89
CA GLU A 19 -13.71 -10.01 29.47
C GLU A 19 -12.90 -8.71 29.38
N PRO A 20 -11.79 -8.68 28.66
CA PRO A 20 -11.04 -7.45 28.49
C PRO A 20 -11.96 -6.41 27.86
N ARG A 21 -12.01 -5.21 28.46
CA ARG A 21 -12.78 -4.11 27.86
C ARG A 21 -12.17 -3.80 26.50
N PRO A 22 -12.99 -3.50 25.49
CA PRO A 22 -12.47 -3.01 24.22
C PRO A 22 -11.55 -1.81 24.46
N TYR A 23 -10.44 -1.76 23.73
CA TYR A 23 -9.58 -0.57 23.73
C TYR A 23 -10.36 0.62 23.19
N GLU A 24 -10.26 1.77 23.86
CA GLU A 24 -10.88 3.01 23.39
C GLU A 24 -9.79 3.94 22.87
N PRO A 25 -9.91 4.45 21.63
CA PRO A 25 -8.92 5.37 21.05
C PRO A 25 -8.77 6.64 21.90
N LYS A 26 -7.57 7.19 21.89
CA LYS A 26 -7.31 8.49 22.52
C LYS A 26 -7.81 9.61 21.61
N PRO A 27 -8.32 10.72 22.19
CA PRO A 27 -8.66 11.90 21.42
C PRO A 27 -7.45 12.38 20.61
N SER A 28 -7.70 12.69 19.34
CA SER A 28 -6.70 13.27 18.44
C SER A 28 -7.37 14.21 17.44
N ASP A 29 -6.58 15.03 16.76
CA ASP A 29 -7.05 15.92 15.71
C ASP A 29 -6.96 15.31 14.29
N VAL A 30 -6.76 13.98 14.22
CA VAL A 30 -6.56 13.26 12.96
C VAL A 30 -7.71 13.47 11.97
N LEU A 31 -8.96 13.43 12.43
CA LEU A 31 -10.13 13.66 11.58
C LEU A 31 -10.11 15.06 10.95
N GLU A 32 -9.81 16.12 11.74
CA GLU A 32 -9.75 17.49 11.24
C GLU A 32 -8.66 17.65 10.19
N ARG A 33 -7.49 17.04 10.40
CA ARG A 33 -6.38 17.02 9.45
C ARG A 33 -6.78 16.30 8.18
N PHE A 34 -7.31 15.08 8.31
CA PHE A 34 -7.75 14.27 7.18
C PHE A 34 -8.77 15.02 6.31
N LEU A 35 -9.84 15.55 6.91
CA LEU A 35 -10.86 16.33 6.18
C LEU A 35 -10.29 17.55 5.46
N ARG A 36 -9.21 18.16 5.97
CA ARG A 36 -8.52 19.26 5.33
C ARG A 36 -7.64 18.80 4.17
N TYR A 37 -6.89 17.72 4.35
CA TYR A 37 -5.92 17.22 3.35
C TYR A 37 -6.61 16.64 2.12
N VAL A 38 -7.69 15.88 2.27
CA VAL A 38 -8.41 15.30 1.13
C VAL A 38 -9.02 16.35 0.19
N GLN A 39 -9.18 17.61 0.63
CA GLN A 39 -9.68 18.71 -0.20
C GLN A 39 -8.57 19.37 -1.04
N VAL A 40 -7.31 19.04 -0.80
CA VAL A 40 -6.19 19.53 -1.63
C VAL A 40 -6.03 18.57 -2.81
N ASP A 41 -6.17 19.08 -4.03
CA ASP A 41 -5.92 18.29 -5.23
C ASP A 41 -4.43 17.96 -5.35
N SER A 42 -4.12 16.70 -5.60
CA SER A 42 -2.75 16.20 -5.77
C SER A 42 -2.70 14.95 -6.66
N GLN A 43 -3.65 14.84 -7.60
CA GLN A 43 -3.73 13.69 -8.49
C GLN A 43 -2.47 13.57 -9.35
N SER A 44 -1.89 12.35 -9.44
CA SER A 44 -0.76 12.03 -10.32
C SER A 44 -1.19 11.90 -11.78
N ASP A 45 -0.22 11.82 -12.71
CA ASP A 45 -0.47 11.68 -14.16
C ASP A 45 0.43 10.57 -14.74
N PRO A 46 -0.11 9.38 -15.04
CA PRO A 46 0.66 8.27 -15.59
C PRO A 46 1.19 8.52 -17.01
N ASP A 47 0.67 9.52 -17.72
CA ASP A 47 1.17 9.90 -19.05
C ASP A 47 2.43 10.78 -18.97
N ASN A 48 2.75 11.33 -17.79
CA ASN A 48 3.94 12.15 -17.55
C ASN A 48 4.98 11.41 -16.69
N GLU A 49 5.59 10.38 -17.23
CA GLU A 49 6.65 9.61 -16.56
C GLU A 49 8.04 10.33 -16.56
N SER A 50 8.15 11.48 -17.23
CA SER A 50 9.43 12.17 -17.41
C SER A 50 9.75 13.18 -16.31
N GLU A 51 8.78 13.58 -15.52
CA GLU A 51 8.90 14.59 -14.48
C GLU A 51 8.38 14.04 -13.14
N THR A 52 8.98 14.49 -12.04
CA THR A 52 8.51 14.24 -10.67
C THR A 52 8.45 15.58 -9.94
N PRO A 53 7.27 15.98 -9.39
CA PRO A 53 6.01 15.26 -9.48
C PRO A 53 5.42 15.28 -10.88
N SER A 54 4.65 14.27 -11.23
CA SER A 54 3.99 14.12 -12.53
C SER A 54 2.96 15.24 -12.81
N THR A 55 2.43 15.85 -11.73
CA THR A 55 1.52 17.01 -11.82
C THR A 55 1.95 18.16 -10.91
N PRO A 56 1.75 19.41 -11.33
CA PRO A 56 2.03 20.57 -10.47
C PRO A 56 1.17 20.65 -9.19
N ALA A 57 0.00 20.01 -9.18
CA ALA A 57 -0.93 20.03 -8.04
C ALA A 57 -0.31 19.40 -6.79
N GLN A 58 0.56 18.42 -6.94
CA GLN A 58 1.26 17.77 -5.82
C GLN A 58 2.17 18.74 -5.04
N HIS A 59 2.70 19.79 -5.67
CA HIS A 59 3.43 20.85 -4.96
C HIS A 59 2.55 21.63 -3.98
N ASP A 60 1.26 21.79 -4.27
CA ASP A 60 0.36 22.46 -3.33
C ASP A 60 0.16 21.64 -2.07
N MET A 61 0.00 20.32 -2.21
CA MET A 61 -0.07 19.41 -1.05
C MET A 61 1.25 19.41 -0.27
N ALA A 62 2.39 19.27 -0.96
CA ALA A 62 3.71 19.32 -0.33
C ALA A 62 3.94 20.61 0.47
N ARG A 63 3.49 21.76 -0.08
CA ARG A 63 3.58 23.06 0.61
C ARG A 63 2.74 23.06 1.90
N VAL A 64 1.49 22.59 1.82
CA VAL A 64 0.60 22.51 2.99
C VAL A 64 1.24 21.67 4.09
N LEU A 65 1.80 20.52 3.74
CA LEU A 65 2.45 19.62 4.71
C LEU A 65 3.74 20.19 5.28
N GLY A 66 4.55 20.85 4.46
CA GLY A 66 5.75 21.54 4.94
C GLY A 66 5.44 22.68 5.92
N GLU A 67 4.36 23.43 5.70
CA GLU A 67 3.88 24.47 6.63
C GLU A 67 3.37 23.83 7.94
N GLU A 68 2.63 22.73 7.83
CA GLU A 68 2.11 21.99 8.98
C GLU A 68 3.20 21.41 9.87
N LEU A 69 4.17 20.70 9.29
CA LEU A 69 5.29 20.12 10.06
C LEU A 69 6.12 21.19 10.78
N ARG A 70 6.29 22.36 10.15
CA ARG A 70 6.92 23.52 10.84
C ARG A 70 6.08 24.02 12.01
N ALA A 71 4.77 24.11 11.84
CA ALA A 71 3.86 24.54 12.90
C ALA A 71 3.81 23.54 14.07
N LEU A 72 4.01 22.24 13.78
CA LEU A 72 4.14 21.17 14.77
C LEU A 72 5.52 21.13 15.47
N GLY A 73 6.45 22.00 15.09
CA GLY A 73 7.76 22.11 15.75
C GLY A 73 8.79 21.11 15.24
N CYS A 74 8.58 20.49 14.08
CA CYS A 74 9.59 19.63 13.45
C CYS A 74 10.83 20.45 13.05
N GLU A 75 11.99 19.83 13.17
CA GLU A 75 13.26 20.36 12.70
C GLU A 75 13.55 19.93 11.25
N ASP A 76 14.47 20.63 10.58
CA ASP A 76 14.97 20.31 9.23
C ASP A 76 13.86 20.08 8.18
N VAL A 77 12.77 20.84 8.27
CA VAL A 77 11.64 20.69 7.33
C VAL A 77 12.04 21.22 5.96
N VAL A 78 12.12 20.30 5.00
CA VAL A 78 12.43 20.56 3.59
C VAL A 78 11.24 20.20 2.73
N VAL A 79 10.89 21.08 1.80
CA VAL A 79 10.03 20.79 0.64
C VAL A 79 10.91 21.01 -0.57
N ASP A 80 11.20 19.95 -1.32
CA ASP A 80 12.15 20.03 -2.43
C ASP A 80 11.48 20.36 -3.77
N GLY A 81 12.29 20.43 -4.83
CA GLY A 81 11.82 20.74 -6.18
C GLY A 81 11.02 19.61 -6.84
N HIS A 82 10.97 18.43 -6.23
CA HIS A 82 10.21 17.27 -6.68
C HIS A 82 8.99 16.97 -5.78
N ALA A 83 8.57 17.93 -4.95
CA ALA A 83 7.47 17.81 -4.01
C ALA A 83 7.68 16.78 -2.88
N TYR A 84 8.90 16.28 -2.64
CA TYR A 84 9.19 15.52 -1.43
C TYR A 84 9.17 16.45 -0.23
N VAL A 85 8.53 16.02 0.84
CA VAL A 85 8.53 16.72 2.13
C VAL A 85 9.24 15.85 3.14
N THR A 86 10.32 16.36 3.73
CA THR A 86 11.03 15.66 4.80
C THR A 86 11.12 16.51 6.05
N ALA A 87 11.12 15.88 7.22
CA ALA A 87 11.24 16.54 8.50
C ALA A 87 11.87 15.64 9.55
N THR A 88 12.33 16.24 10.64
CA THR A 88 12.89 15.55 11.80
C THR A 88 12.08 15.90 13.05
N VAL A 89 11.64 14.87 13.79
CA VAL A 89 11.14 15.00 15.16
C VAL A 89 12.29 14.57 16.09
N PRO A 90 12.83 15.47 16.93
CA PRO A 90 13.90 15.12 17.86
C PRO A 90 13.50 14.00 18.81
N ALA A 91 14.44 13.15 19.21
CA ALA A 91 14.17 12.05 20.13
C ALA A 91 13.66 12.56 21.49
N SER A 92 12.80 11.77 22.14
CA SER A 92 12.45 11.98 23.54
C SER A 92 13.67 11.81 24.46
N ALA A 93 13.60 12.41 25.66
CA ALA A 93 14.68 12.37 26.62
C ALA A 93 15.10 10.92 26.97
N GLY A 94 16.38 10.60 26.78
CA GLY A 94 16.95 9.28 27.02
C GLY A 94 16.98 8.35 25.81
N ALA A 95 16.40 8.76 24.68
CA ALA A 95 16.44 8.02 23.42
C ALA A 95 17.38 8.67 22.37
N GLU A 96 18.10 9.73 22.77
CA GLU A 96 19.07 10.40 21.92
C GLU A 96 20.23 9.45 21.58
N GLY A 97 20.63 9.41 20.32
CA GLY A 97 21.71 8.52 19.86
C GLY A 97 21.27 7.11 19.50
N LEU A 98 19.99 6.75 19.67
CA LEU A 98 19.43 5.55 19.04
C LEU A 98 19.27 5.78 17.54
N PRO A 99 19.31 4.68 16.73
CA PRO A 99 19.04 4.79 15.32
C PRO A 99 17.67 5.44 15.04
N ALA A 100 17.62 6.34 14.06
CA ALA A 100 16.39 7.03 13.70
C ALA A 100 15.40 6.10 12.99
N LEU A 101 14.12 6.26 13.27
CA LEU A 101 13.01 5.56 12.62
C LEU A 101 12.32 6.47 11.62
N GLY A 102 12.12 5.99 10.39
CA GLY A 102 11.35 6.66 9.36
C GLY A 102 9.86 6.35 9.44
N LEU A 103 9.03 7.33 9.09
CA LEU A 103 7.61 7.16 8.76
C LEU A 103 7.39 7.81 7.40
N CYS A 104 6.73 7.10 6.49
CA CYS A 104 6.50 7.54 5.11
C CYS A 104 5.02 7.37 4.74
N ALA A 105 4.49 8.31 3.95
CA ALA A 105 3.16 8.24 3.33
C ALA A 105 3.20 8.98 1.99
N HIS A 106 2.31 8.65 1.05
CA HIS A 106 2.28 9.36 -0.22
C HIS A 106 1.26 10.49 -0.24
N ILE A 107 1.51 11.50 -1.09
CA ILE A 107 0.69 12.71 -1.15
C ILE A 107 -0.22 12.76 -2.36
N ASP A 108 0.06 11.95 -3.37
CA ASP A 108 -0.74 11.93 -4.59
C ASP A 108 -2.01 11.09 -4.43
N SER A 109 -2.84 11.15 -5.44
CA SER A 109 -4.07 10.35 -5.55
C SER A 109 -4.11 9.71 -6.92
N THR A 110 -4.67 8.51 -7.01
CA THR A 110 -4.83 7.75 -8.25
C THR A 110 -5.65 8.49 -9.31
N VAL A 111 -5.47 8.09 -10.58
CA VAL A 111 -6.27 8.58 -11.72
C VAL A 111 -7.52 7.75 -12.01
N ASP A 112 -7.77 6.69 -11.25
CA ASP A 112 -8.87 5.76 -11.49
C ASP A 112 -10.27 6.41 -11.32
N ALA A 113 -10.34 7.50 -10.54
CA ALA A 113 -11.51 8.35 -10.45
C ALA A 113 -11.08 9.81 -10.19
N PRO A 114 -11.97 10.81 -10.44
CA PRO A 114 -11.63 12.23 -10.22
C PRO A 114 -11.25 12.51 -8.76
N ALA A 115 -10.16 13.26 -8.53
CA ALA A 115 -9.69 13.68 -7.21
C ALA A 115 -9.80 15.18 -6.96
N ALA A 116 -10.15 15.98 -7.96
CA ALA A 116 -10.32 17.41 -7.81
C ALA A 116 -11.68 17.78 -7.19
N GLY A 117 -11.66 18.66 -6.18
CA GLY A 117 -12.89 19.19 -5.56
C GLY A 117 -13.60 18.20 -4.64
N VAL A 118 -12.86 17.35 -3.95
CA VAL A 118 -13.36 16.41 -2.93
C VAL A 118 -14.22 17.12 -1.90
N ARG A 119 -15.39 16.56 -1.62
CA ARG A 119 -16.35 17.06 -0.61
C ARG A 119 -16.56 16.01 0.46
N PRO A 120 -15.63 15.89 1.40
CA PRO A 120 -15.70 14.89 2.45
C PRO A 120 -16.80 15.24 3.44
N HIS A 121 -17.50 14.21 3.94
CA HIS A 121 -18.45 14.36 5.03
C HIS A 121 -18.50 13.10 5.88
N VAL A 122 -18.99 13.25 7.09
CA VAL A 122 -19.13 12.16 8.06
C VAL A 122 -20.54 11.63 8.02
N VAL A 123 -20.70 10.31 7.92
CA VAL A 123 -21.95 9.58 7.97
C VAL A 123 -21.94 8.71 9.22
N HIS A 124 -22.98 8.84 10.08
CA HIS A 124 -23.20 7.87 11.14
C HIS A 124 -23.81 6.60 10.53
N TYR A 125 -23.07 5.50 10.55
CA TYR A 125 -23.47 4.28 9.86
C TYR A 125 -24.33 3.39 10.76
N GLU A 126 -25.61 3.26 10.43
CA GLU A 126 -26.57 2.45 11.19
C GLU A 126 -26.76 1.02 10.63
N GLY A 127 -25.99 0.63 9.60
CA GLY A 127 -26.09 -0.65 8.89
C GLY A 127 -26.78 -0.53 7.53
N GLY A 128 -26.75 -1.60 6.76
CA GLY A 128 -27.21 -1.61 5.36
C GLY A 128 -26.21 -1.00 4.39
N ASP A 129 -26.69 -0.34 3.35
CA ASP A 129 -25.81 0.31 2.37
C ASP A 129 -25.25 1.63 2.94
N LEU A 130 -23.92 1.81 2.83
CA LEU A 130 -23.28 3.09 3.13
C LEU A 130 -23.43 4.01 1.93
N VAL A 131 -24.26 5.02 2.04
CA VAL A 131 -24.52 5.99 0.99
C VAL A 131 -23.51 7.12 1.06
N ALA A 132 -22.66 7.23 0.03
CA ALA A 132 -21.70 8.32 -0.13
C ALA A 132 -22.39 9.61 -0.65
N GLY A 133 -23.33 9.48 -1.60
CA GLY A 133 -24.04 10.62 -2.15
C GLY A 133 -25.11 10.23 -3.16
N VAL A 134 -25.73 11.25 -3.75
CA VAL A 134 -26.74 11.07 -4.81
C VAL A 134 -26.34 11.87 -6.04
N ILE A 135 -26.18 11.20 -7.19
CA ILE A 135 -25.81 11.81 -8.46
C ILE A 135 -26.94 11.56 -9.46
N ASP A 136 -27.52 12.63 -9.96
CA ASP A 136 -28.63 12.61 -10.94
C ASP A 136 -29.79 11.69 -10.53
N GLY A 137 -30.08 11.68 -9.21
CA GLY A 137 -31.15 10.87 -8.61
C GLY A 137 -30.79 9.40 -8.36
N THR A 138 -29.53 9.03 -8.57
CA THR A 138 -29.02 7.68 -8.28
C THR A 138 -28.08 7.73 -7.06
N GLU A 139 -28.32 6.85 -6.09
CA GLU A 139 -27.42 6.72 -4.93
C GLU A 139 -26.09 6.08 -5.33
N VAL A 140 -24.99 6.66 -4.84
CA VAL A 140 -23.65 6.07 -4.87
C VAL A 140 -23.43 5.46 -3.49
N SER A 141 -23.44 4.15 -3.42
CA SER A 141 -23.38 3.43 -2.14
C SER A 141 -22.47 2.21 -2.22
N THR A 142 -22.02 1.77 -1.06
CA THR A 142 -21.29 0.51 -0.84
C THR A 142 -22.14 -0.41 0.01
N SER A 143 -22.40 -1.63 -0.46
CA SER A 143 -23.17 -2.62 0.29
C SER A 143 -22.27 -3.55 1.10
N PRO A 144 -22.77 -4.14 2.22
CA PRO A 144 -22.03 -5.18 2.94
C PRO A 144 -21.72 -6.44 2.12
N ASP A 145 -22.45 -6.68 1.03
CA ASP A 145 -22.14 -7.78 0.10
C ASP A 145 -20.88 -7.48 -0.75
N GLN A 146 -20.60 -6.20 -1.01
CA GLN A 146 -19.40 -5.75 -1.73
C GLN A 146 -18.19 -5.63 -0.81
N VAL A 147 -18.41 -5.13 0.42
CA VAL A 147 -17.39 -4.98 1.45
C VAL A 147 -17.90 -5.62 2.73
N PRO A 148 -17.62 -6.90 2.97
CA PRO A 148 -18.09 -7.63 4.15
C PRO A 148 -17.69 -6.99 5.48
N ASP A 149 -16.54 -6.33 5.51
CA ASP A 149 -16.03 -5.64 6.69
C ASP A 149 -16.89 -4.43 7.11
N LEU A 150 -17.70 -3.88 6.21
CA LEU A 150 -18.59 -2.75 6.51
C LEU A 150 -19.51 -3.03 7.70
N GLY A 151 -19.93 -4.30 7.88
CA GLY A 151 -20.77 -4.70 9.00
C GLY A 151 -20.17 -4.48 10.40
N GLN A 152 -18.84 -4.37 10.53
CA GLN A 152 -18.13 -4.11 11.79
C GLN A 152 -18.30 -2.66 12.26
N PHE A 153 -18.68 -1.75 11.36
CA PHE A 153 -18.73 -0.31 11.62
C PHE A 153 -20.12 0.19 11.97
N VAL A 154 -21.10 -0.70 12.18
CA VAL A 154 -22.44 -0.31 12.63
C VAL A 154 -22.35 0.45 13.96
N GLY A 155 -22.97 1.63 14.01
CA GLY A 155 -22.91 2.55 15.15
C GLY A 155 -21.65 3.42 15.21
N GLN A 156 -20.85 3.46 14.14
CA GLN A 156 -19.66 4.30 14.04
C GLN A 156 -19.82 5.40 12.97
N ASP A 157 -19.01 6.41 13.12
CA ASP A 157 -18.90 7.49 12.13
C ASP A 157 -17.89 7.11 11.04
N ILE A 158 -18.29 7.28 9.79
CA ILE A 158 -17.50 6.94 8.60
C ILE A 158 -17.36 8.19 7.72
N VAL A 159 -16.15 8.48 7.26
CA VAL A 159 -15.90 9.55 6.29
C VAL A 159 -16.07 8.99 4.88
N VAL A 160 -16.81 9.70 4.05
CA VAL A 160 -17.03 9.42 2.63
C VAL A 160 -16.87 10.71 1.81
N SER A 161 -16.69 10.58 0.49
CA SER A 161 -16.85 11.69 -0.47
C SER A 161 -18.32 11.85 -0.84
N ASP A 162 -18.65 12.83 -1.72
CA ASP A 162 -20.03 13.02 -2.22
C ASP A 162 -20.42 12.05 -3.36
N GLY A 163 -19.59 11.02 -3.62
CA GLY A 163 -19.78 10.02 -4.67
C GLY A 163 -19.38 10.47 -6.08
N ARG A 164 -18.88 11.70 -6.26
CA ARG A 164 -18.39 12.23 -7.55
C ARG A 164 -16.89 12.09 -7.73
N THR A 165 -16.18 12.09 -6.61
CA THR A 165 -14.72 12.01 -6.55
C THR A 165 -14.28 10.86 -5.66
N LEU A 166 -13.01 10.51 -5.73
CA LEU A 166 -12.33 9.79 -4.66
C LEU A 166 -12.55 10.52 -3.34
N LEU A 167 -12.40 9.82 -2.23
CA LEU A 167 -12.17 10.44 -0.93
C LEU A 167 -10.69 10.82 -0.79
N SER A 168 -9.78 10.12 -1.47
CA SER A 168 -8.31 10.19 -1.34
C SER A 168 -7.84 9.81 0.07
N ALA A 169 -8.50 8.83 0.69
CA ALA A 169 -8.01 8.25 1.95
C ALA A 169 -6.69 7.54 1.71
N ASP A 170 -6.55 6.93 0.57
CA ASP A 170 -5.31 6.44 0.00
C ASP A 170 -4.58 7.61 -0.69
N ASP A 171 -3.47 8.21 -0.12
CA ASP A 171 -2.93 7.88 1.22
C ASP A 171 -2.94 9.11 2.15
N LYS A 172 -3.90 10.04 1.97
CA LYS A 172 -4.01 11.21 2.87
C LYS A 172 -4.46 10.84 4.29
N ALA A 173 -4.93 9.60 4.49
CA ALA A 173 -5.16 9.07 5.83
C ALA A 173 -3.82 8.85 6.55
N GLY A 174 -2.87 8.14 5.94
CA GLY A 174 -1.54 7.94 6.50
C GLY A 174 -0.80 9.26 6.75
N VAL A 175 -0.91 10.21 5.81
CA VAL A 175 -0.39 11.57 6.02
C VAL A 175 -0.99 12.23 7.26
N ALA A 176 -2.32 12.14 7.45
CA ALA A 176 -3.00 12.73 8.61
C ALA A 176 -2.63 12.03 9.92
N GLU A 177 -2.51 10.71 9.90
CA GLU A 177 -2.14 9.87 11.04
C GLU A 177 -0.71 10.16 11.51
N ILE A 178 0.23 10.28 10.58
CA ILE A 178 1.62 10.68 10.89
C ILE A 178 1.65 12.10 11.49
N CYS A 179 0.95 13.06 10.90
CA CYS A 179 0.89 14.43 11.42
C CYS A 179 0.22 14.49 12.81
N ALA A 180 -0.82 13.69 13.05
CA ALA A 180 -1.49 13.60 14.36
C ALA A 180 -0.59 12.95 15.42
N LEU A 181 0.20 11.93 15.05
CA LEU A 181 1.24 11.38 15.92
C LEU A 181 2.26 12.46 16.31
N VAL A 182 2.79 13.21 15.32
CA VAL A 182 3.76 14.29 15.57
C VAL A 182 3.19 15.34 16.50
N ALA A 183 1.93 15.76 16.31
CA ALA A 183 1.25 16.69 17.22
C ALA A 183 1.18 16.13 18.65
N ARG A 184 0.79 14.87 18.81
CA ARG A 184 0.69 14.19 20.11
C ARG A 184 2.04 14.11 20.83
N LEU A 185 3.12 13.81 20.11
CA LEU A 185 4.47 13.79 20.68
C LEU A 185 4.94 15.18 21.13
N GLY A 186 4.53 16.23 20.39
CA GLY A 186 4.79 17.62 20.78
C GLY A 186 4.00 18.05 22.02
N ASP A 187 2.76 17.61 22.16
CA ASP A 187 1.89 17.92 23.29
C ASP A 187 2.30 17.17 24.59
N ASP A 188 2.84 15.96 24.45
CA ASP A 188 3.32 15.15 25.58
C ASP A 188 4.78 14.70 25.36
N PRO A 189 5.76 15.50 25.76
CA PRO A 189 7.17 15.16 25.63
C PRO A 189 7.63 13.96 26.48
N SER A 190 6.76 13.37 27.31
CA SER A 190 7.06 12.17 28.08
C SER A 190 6.85 10.88 27.29
N LEU A 191 6.19 10.94 26.14
CA LEU A 191 6.01 9.79 25.26
C LEU A 191 7.36 9.36 24.66
N PRO A 192 7.77 8.09 24.86
CA PRO A 192 9.09 7.65 24.46
C PRO A 192 9.15 7.41 22.96
N HIS A 193 10.16 7.94 22.27
CA HIS A 193 10.44 7.69 20.85
C HIS A 193 11.90 8.02 20.49
N PRO A 194 12.51 7.37 19.49
CA PRO A 194 13.79 7.76 18.93
C PRO A 194 13.64 9.04 18.11
N THR A 195 14.71 9.53 17.50
CA THR A 195 14.58 10.50 16.41
C THR A 195 13.68 9.92 15.32
N LEU A 196 12.59 10.65 14.98
CA LEU A 196 11.75 10.26 13.86
C LEU A 196 12.12 11.07 12.63
N LYS A 197 12.15 10.39 11.48
CA LYS A 197 12.31 10.97 10.16
C LYS A 197 11.00 10.82 9.40
N ILE A 198 10.39 11.94 9.06
CA ILE A 198 9.13 11.95 8.32
C ILE A 198 9.44 12.19 6.85
N ALA A 199 8.81 11.40 5.98
CA ALA A 199 8.85 11.60 4.53
C ALA A 199 7.43 11.54 3.96
N PHE A 200 7.05 12.57 3.20
CA PHE A 200 5.87 12.53 2.35
C PHE A 200 6.34 12.59 0.91
N VAL A 201 5.88 11.64 0.09
CA VAL A 201 6.41 11.38 -1.25
C VAL A 201 5.34 11.56 -2.33
N PRO A 202 5.69 12.09 -3.51
CA PRO A 202 4.78 12.22 -4.64
C PRO A 202 4.76 10.95 -5.49
N ASP A 203 3.80 10.83 -6.43
CA ASP A 203 3.79 9.87 -7.54
C ASP A 203 3.89 8.38 -7.16
N GLU A 204 3.41 7.98 -5.96
CA GLU A 204 3.33 6.57 -5.56
C GLU A 204 2.42 5.81 -6.51
N GLU A 205 1.25 6.34 -6.80
CA GLU A 205 0.17 5.75 -7.59
C GLU A 205 0.55 5.43 -9.05
N ILE A 206 1.65 6.00 -9.51
CA ILE A 206 2.25 5.69 -10.82
C ILE A 206 3.59 4.94 -10.68
N GLY A 207 3.94 4.49 -9.46
CA GLY A 207 5.11 3.66 -9.18
C GLY A 207 6.43 4.42 -9.09
N HIS A 208 6.41 5.75 -8.92
CA HIS A 208 7.62 6.58 -8.83
C HIS A 208 7.89 7.10 -7.41
N GLY A 209 6.99 6.89 -6.46
CA GLY A 209 6.93 7.44 -5.12
C GLY A 209 8.28 7.68 -4.45
N ALA A 210 8.85 6.69 -3.79
CA ALA A 210 10.11 6.85 -3.07
C ALA A 210 11.37 6.89 -3.95
N ALA A 211 11.26 6.86 -5.30
CA ALA A 211 12.39 6.67 -6.21
C ALA A 211 13.51 7.72 -6.07
N LEU A 212 13.15 8.99 -5.90
CA LEU A 212 14.09 10.11 -5.79
C LEU A 212 14.36 10.56 -4.35
N LEU A 213 13.75 9.94 -3.34
CA LEU A 213 14.03 10.27 -1.93
C LEU A 213 15.51 10.01 -1.64
N ASP A 214 16.24 11.04 -1.18
CA ASP A 214 17.65 10.96 -0.82
C ASP A 214 17.80 10.27 0.55
N LEU A 215 18.06 8.95 0.54
CA LEU A 215 18.12 8.13 1.75
C LEU A 215 19.25 8.52 2.69
N ASP A 216 20.38 9.00 2.16
CA ASP A 216 21.50 9.46 2.98
C ASP A 216 21.14 10.72 3.76
N LYS A 217 20.41 11.66 3.14
CA LYS A 217 19.91 12.86 3.83
C LYS A 217 18.72 12.55 4.73
N PHE A 218 17.84 11.64 4.31
CA PHE A 218 16.73 11.19 5.14
C PHE A 218 17.24 10.62 6.45
N GLY A 219 18.26 9.76 6.40
CA GLY A 219 19.04 9.34 7.56
C GLY A 219 18.30 8.45 8.55
N ALA A 220 17.24 7.77 8.14
CA ALA A 220 16.57 6.74 8.93
C ALA A 220 17.30 5.39 8.79
N ALA A 221 17.40 4.62 9.87
CA ALA A 221 17.94 3.27 9.83
C ALA A 221 16.92 2.23 9.34
N TRP A 222 15.66 2.48 9.63
CA TRP A 222 14.50 1.69 9.25
C TRP A 222 13.33 2.64 8.99
N CYS A 223 12.31 2.17 8.28
CA CYS A 223 11.13 2.97 8.00
C CYS A 223 9.86 2.12 8.12
N TYR A 224 8.70 2.74 8.24
CA TYR A 224 7.40 2.16 7.94
C TYR A 224 6.68 3.10 6.98
N THR A 225 6.07 2.54 5.94
CA THR A 225 4.99 3.25 5.25
C THR A 225 3.71 3.12 6.06
N VAL A 226 2.90 4.16 6.02
CA VAL A 226 1.56 4.19 6.62
C VAL A 226 0.63 4.46 5.45
N ASP A 227 0.09 3.41 4.84
CA ASP A 227 -0.48 3.47 3.50
C ASP A 227 -1.57 2.43 3.29
N GLY A 228 -2.66 2.87 2.69
CA GLY A 228 -3.77 2.06 2.17
C GLY A 228 -4.51 1.21 3.21
N GLU A 229 -5.18 0.27 2.79
CA GLU A 229 -5.81 -0.99 3.22
C GLU A 229 -6.57 -0.99 4.57
N ALA A 230 -7.26 -2.10 4.84
CA ALA A 230 -8.12 -2.27 6.01
C ALA A 230 -7.36 -2.25 7.34
N LEU A 231 -7.99 -1.67 8.38
CA LEU A 231 -7.41 -1.59 9.71
C LEU A 231 -6.89 -2.94 10.21
N GLY A 232 -5.62 -2.96 10.63
CA GLY A 232 -4.94 -4.15 11.14
C GLY A 232 -4.23 -4.95 10.06
N GLU A 233 -4.33 -4.63 8.80
CA GLU A 233 -3.47 -5.21 7.79
C GLU A 233 -2.04 -4.72 7.95
N PHE A 234 -1.10 -5.64 7.80
CA PHE A 234 0.32 -5.39 7.89
C PHE A 234 1.04 -6.13 6.77
N ASN A 235 1.84 -5.40 5.99
CA ASN A 235 2.45 -5.93 4.80
C ASN A 235 3.98 -5.82 4.90
N TYR A 236 4.66 -6.95 4.69
CA TYR A 236 6.12 -7.02 4.56
C TYR A 236 6.55 -7.96 3.44
N GLU A 237 5.59 -8.35 2.59
CA GLU A 237 5.81 -9.16 1.40
C GLU A 237 5.14 -8.51 0.20
N THR A 238 5.87 -8.38 -0.91
CA THR A 238 5.38 -7.92 -2.21
C THR A 238 5.70 -8.95 -3.27
N PHE A 239 5.16 -8.80 -4.47
CA PHE A 239 5.61 -9.60 -5.59
C PHE A 239 7.08 -9.35 -5.94
N ASN A 240 7.75 -10.36 -6.51
CA ASN A 240 8.82 -10.16 -7.48
C ASN A 240 8.17 -9.82 -8.83
N ALA A 241 8.70 -8.87 -9.55
CA ALA A 241 8.08 -8.30 -10.72
C ALA A 241 9.01 -8.19 -11.91
N ALA A 242 8.54 -8.63 -13.08
CA ALA A 242 9.21 -8.38 -14.35
C ALA A 242 8.21 -8.02 -15.45
N GLU A 243 8.67 -7.27 -16.40
CA GLU A 243 8.04 -7.09 -17.70
C GLU A 243 8.71 -8.01 -18.71
N ALA A 244 7.89 -8.72 -19.51
CA ALA A 244 8.39 -9.53 -20.60
C ALA A 244 7.89 -8.97 -21.94
N THR A 245 8.82 -8.56 -22.79
CA THR A 245 8.54 -8.16 -24.17
C THR A 245 8.83 -9.33 -25.10
N VAL A 246 7.80 -9.88 -25.69
CA VAL A 246 7.90 -10.97 -26.68
C VAL A 246 7.77 -10.37 -28.09
N ARG A 247 8.82 -10.48 -28.90
CA ARG A 247 8.79 -10.02 -30.30
C ARG A 247 8.75 -11.21 -31.23
N VAL A 248 7.77 -11.22 -32.12
CA VAL A 248 7.60 -12.24 -33.17
C VAL A 248 7.87 -11.59 -34.52
N ARG A 249 8.81 -12.13 -35.28
CA ARG A 249 9.15 -11.68 -36.63
C ARG A 249 8.55 -12.62 -37.68
N GLY A 250 7.77 -12.07 -38.57
CA GLY A 250 7.21 -12.79 -39.72
C GLY A 250 8.14 -12.76 -40.96
N VAL A 251 7.91 -13.72 -41.84
CA VAL A 251 8.49 -13.74 -43.19
C VAL A 251 7.35 -13.59 -44.19
N MET A 252 7.33 -12.43 -44.87
CA MET A 252 6.22 -12.08 -45.77
C MET A 252 6.57 -12.42 -47.21
N VAL A 253 5.65 -13.11 -47.90
CA VAL A 253 5.63 -13.37 -49.33
C VAL A 253 4.22 -13.21 -49.87
N HIS A 254 4.03 -13.19 -51.19
CA HIS A 254 2.69 -13.12 -51.76
C HIS A 254 1.86 -14.33 -51.32
N PRO A 255 0.63 -14.13 -50.76
CA PRO A 255 -0.19 -15.23 -50.21
C PRO A 255 -0.42 -16.39 -51.14
N GLY A 256 -0.54 -16.14 -52.44
CA GLY A 256 -0.73 -17.18 -53.45
C GLY A 256 0.46 -18.11 -53.69
N SER A 257 1.69 -17.72 -53.19
CA SER A 257 2.92 -18.51 -53.27
C SER A 257 3.56 -18.73 -51.89
N ALA A 258 2.78 -18.65 -50.84
CA ALA A 258 3.25 -18.63 -49.45
C ALA A 258 3.53 -20.01 -48.85
N LYS A 259 3.17 -21.11 -49.53
CA LYS A 259 3.29 -22.46 -49.00
C LYS A 259 4.75 -22.76 -48.67
N ASP A 260 4.97 -23.19 -47.40
CA ASP A 260 6.27 -23.59 -46.83
C ASP A 260 7.33 -22.46 -46.81
N VAL A 261 6.94 -21.18 -47.04
CA VAL A 261 7.82 -20.02 -47.07
C VAL A 261 7.39 -18.92 -46.09
N MET A 262 6.05 -18.65 -46.05
CA MET A 262 5.53 -17.57 -45.21
C MET A 262 5.54 -17.96 -43.71
N VAL A 263 6.02 -17.05 -42.85
CA VAL A 263 5.81 -17.08 -41.41
C VAL A 263 4.92 -15.89 -41.04
N ASN A 264 3.70 -16.14 -40.64
CA ASN A 264 2.78 -15.08 -40.21
C ASN A 264 2.97 -14.79 -38.70
N ALA A 265 3.47 -13.61 -38.36
CA ALA A 265 3.76 -13.24 -36.98
C ALA A 265 2.51 -13.24 -36.09
N ILE A 266 1.31 -12.93 -36.59
CA ILE A 266 0.06 -12.99 -35.83
C ILE A 266 -0.26 -14.43 -35.42
N THR A 267 -0.08 -15.39 -36.35
CA THR A 267 -0.32 -16.81 -36.06
C THR A 267 0.64 -17.33 -35.01
N VAL A 268 1.94 -17.01 -35.14
CA VAL A 268 2.96 -17.46 -34.17
C VAL A 268 2.77 -16.77 -32.80
N ALA A 269 2.37 -15.50 -32.75
CA ALA A 269 2.03 -14.82 -31.50
C ALA A 269 0.82 -15.49 -30.80
N GLY A 270 -0.18 -15.92 -31.55
CA GLY A 270 -1.31 -16.71 -31.02
C GLY A 270 -0.88 -18.11 -30.53
N GLU A 271 0.13 -18.74 -31.17
CA GLU A 271 0.70 -19.98 -30.64
C GLU A 271 1.46 -19.74 -29.34
N PHE A 272 2.22 -18.65 -29.24
CA PHE A 272 2.93 -18.26 -28.03
C PHE A 272 1.94 -18.08 -26.86
N GLU A 273 0.90 -17.28 -27.05
CA GLU A 273 -0.12 -17.01 -26.04
C GLU A 273 -0.83 -18.28 -25.54
N ARG A 274 -1.09 -19.22 -26.42
CA ARG A 274 -1.72 -20.51 -26.08
C ARG A 274 -0.82 -21.46 -25.29
N LEU A 275 0.49 -21.28 -25.34
CA LEU A 275 1.46 -22.09 -24.60
C LEU A 275 1.74 -21.52 -23.19
N VAL A 276 1.42 -20.24 -22.95
CA VAL A 276 1.50 -19.66 -21.59
C VAL A 276 0.39 -20.31 -20.74
N PRO A 277 0.71 -20.73 -19.49
CA PRO A 277 -0.25 -21.42 -18.62
C PRO A 277 -1.58 -20.67 -18.46
N ALA A 278 -2.68 -21.27 -18.92
CA ALA A 278 -3.98 -20.61 -19.04
C ALA A 278 -4.62 -20.25 -17.68
N PHE A 279 -4.34 -21.02 -16.63
CA PHE A 279 -4.90 -20.81 -15.30
C PHE A 279 -3.99 -20.00 -14.38
N GLU A 280 -2.83 -19.58 -14.87
CA GLU A 280 -1.90 -18.70 -14.16
C GLU A 280 -2.02 -17.26 -14.68
N ARG A 281 -3.25 -16.76 -14.62
CA ARG A 281 -3.65 -15.39 -15.02
C ARG A 281 -4.21 -14.66 -13.81
N PRO A 282 -4.21 -13.31 -13.75
CA PRO A 282 -4.78 -12.57 -12.63
C PRO A 282 -6.22 -12.97 -12.30
N GLU A 283 -7.05 -13.23 -13.33
CA GLU A 283 -8.44 -13.65 -13.19
C GLU A 283 -8.65 -15.06 -12.62
N HIS A 284 -7.56 -15.80 -12.38
CA HIS A 284 -7.58 -17.19 -11.86
C HIS A 284 -6.67 -17.38 -10.64
N THR A 285 -6.05 -16.31 -10.13
CA THR A 285 -5.07 -16.40 -9.06
C THR A 285 -5.39 -15.46 -7.91
N GLU A 286 -5.08 -15.90 -6.68
CA GLU A 286 -5.30 -15.13 -5.45
C GLU A 286 -4.14 -15.28 -4.46
N GLY A 287 -4.14 -14.50 -3.40
CA GLY A 287 -3.15 -14.56 -2.32
C GLY A 287 -1.72 -14.50 -2.86
N ARG A 288 -0.91 -15.50 -2.53
CA ARG A 288 0.51 -15.59 -2.97
C ARG A 288 0.72 -16.26 -4.32
N GLU A 289 -0.33 -16.57 -5.06
CA GLU A 289 -0.21 -17.18 -6.37
C GLU A 289 0.26 -16.17 -7.41
N GLY A 290 1.35 -16.53 -8.11
CA GLY A 290 1.91 -15.71 -9.19
C GLY A 290 1.17 -15.88 -10.51
N PHE A 291 1.41 -14.97 -11.45
CA PHE A 291 0.71 -14.96 -12.73
C PHE A 291 1.55 -14.43 -13.91
N TYR A 292 1.03 -14.68 -15.10
CA TYR A 292 1.38 -14.00 -16.36
C TYR A 292 0.18 -13.17 -16.80
N HIS A 293 0.37 -11.88 -17.04
CA HIS A 293 -0.70 -11.01 -17.53
C HIS A 293 -0.32 -10.35 -18.84
N PRO A 294 -0.90 -10.73 -19.98
CA PRO A 294 -0.70 -10.02 -21.25
C PRO A 294 -1.42 -8.68 -21.19
N ILE A 295 -0.65 -7.58 -21.20
CA ILE A 295 -1.21 -6.22 -21.10
C ILE A 295 -1.31 -5.54 -22.46
N GLN A 296 -0.56 -6.00 -23.45
CA GLN A 296 -0.56 -5.36 -24.75
C GLN A 296 -0.21 -6.33 -25.87
N VAL A 297 -0.89 -6.18 -27.01
CA VAL A 297 -0.56 -6.83 -28.29
C VAL A 297 -0.58 -5.76 -29.38
N ARG A 298 0.54 -5.60 -30.10
CA ARG A 298 0.65 -4.70 -31.25
C ARG A 298 1.32 -5.40 -32.42
N GLY A 299 0.83 -5.21 -33.65
CA GLY A 299 1.54 -5.69 -34.80
C GLY A 299 0.73 -6.02 -36.03
N THR A 300 1.40 -6.67 -36.98
CA THR A 300 0.90 -7.10 -38.28
C THR A 300 1.42 -8.51 -38.58
N ALA A 301 1.07 -9.06 -39.74
CA ALA A 301 1.60 -10.35 -40.18
C ALA A 301 3.14 -10.37 -40.34
N SER A 302 3.78 -9.21 -40.53
CA SER A 302 5.24 -9.09 -40.63
C SER A 302 5.97 -8.99 -39.28
N GLY A 303 5.27 -8.61 -38.21
CA GLY A 303 5.83 -8.52 -36.86
C GLY A 303 4.77 -8.24 -35.82
N VAL A 304 4.87 -8.88 -34.65
CA VAL A 304 3.99 -8.70 -33.50
C VAL A 304 4.85 -8.54 -32.25
N THR A 305 4.43 -7.65 -31.38
CA THR A 305 4.96 -7.50 -30.02
C THR A 305 3.84 -7.82 -29.02
N LEU A 306 4.13 -8.68 -28.05
CA LEU A 306 3.31 -8.97 -26.90
C LEU A 306 4.05 -8.45 -25.66
N THR A 307 3.35 -7.76 -24.77
CA THR A 307 3.93 -7.33 -23.48
C THR A 307 3.18 -8.03 -22.35
N TYR A 308 3.94 -8.64 -21.44
CA TYR A 308 3.44 -9.33 -20.27
C TYR A 308 3.97 -8.70 -18.99
N ILE A 309 3.14 -8.68 -17.97
CA ILE A 309 3.54 -8.56 -16.57
C ILE A 309 3.71 -9.96 -16.01
N VAL A 310 4.85 -10.25 -15.37
CA VAL A 310 5.15 -11.52 -14.69
C VAL A 310 5.33 -11.23 -13.21
N ARG A 311 4.61 -11.95 -12.36
CA ARG A 311 4.59 -11.76 -10.91
C ARG A 311 4.65 -13.09 -10.18
N ASP A 312 5.40 -13.14 -9.07
CA ASP A 312 5.34 -14.22 -8.06
C ASP A 312 5.95 -13.74 -6.75
N HIS A 313 5.42 -14.17 -5.61
CA HIS A 313 6.01 -13.86 -4.30
C HIS A 313 7.28 -14.68 -4.03
N ASP A 314 7.32 -15.92 -4.51
CA ASP A 314 8.48 -16.81 -4.37
C ASP A 314 9.51 -16.54 -5.48
N ALA A 315 10.76 -16.22 -5.09
CA ALA A 315 11.82 -15.88 -6.03
C ALA A 315 12.14 -17.02 -7.02
N SER A 316 12.15 -18.29 -6.55
CA SER A 316 12.43 -19.43 -7.41
C SER A 316 11.31 -19.70 -8.42
N ARG A 317 10.05 -19.56 -8.00
CA ARG A 317 8.90 -19.64 -8.90
C ARG A 317 8.89 -18.48 -9.90
N PHE A 318 9.24 -17.28 -9.47
CA PHE A 318 9.36 -16.12 -10.34
C PHE A 318 10.39 -16.33 -11.45
N GLU A 319 11.58 -16.86 -11.10
CA GLU A 319 12.60 -17.24 -12.08
C GLU A 319 12.12 -18.36 -13.01
N GLY A 320 11.42 -19.36 -12.45
CA GLY A 320 10.78 -20.42 -13.22
C GLY A 320 9.76 -19.89 -14.22
N ARG A 321 8.95 -18.89 -13.85
CA ARG A 321 7.99 -18.24 -14.76
C ARG A 321 8.70 -17.54 -15.92
N GLN A 322 9.76 -16.82 -15.65
CA GLN A 322 10.58 -16.18 -16.69
C GLN A 322 11.17 -17.24 -17.63
N GLN A 323 11.62 -18.37 -17.09
CA GLN A 323 12.19 -19.46 -17.90
C GLN A 323 11.13 -20.10 -18.81
N VAL A 324 9.89 -20.27 -18.34
CA VAL A 324 8.78 -20.79 -19.19
C VAL A 324 8.60 -19.93 -20.44
N LEU A 325 8.65 -18.61 -20.34
CA LEU A 325 8.52 -17.74 -21.53
C LEU A 325 9.70 -17.93 -22.51
N ARG A 326 10.92 -18.11 -22.00
CA ARG A 326 12.09 -18.42 -22.83
C ARG A 326 11.99 -19.79 -23.49
N ASP A 327 11.47 -20.80 -22.78
CA ASP A 327 11.30 -22.17 -23.31
C ASP A 327 10.24 -22.19 -24.41
N ILE A 328 9.14 -21.45 -24.26
CA ILE A 328 8.11 -21.27 -25.31
C ILE A 328 8.74 -20.65 -26.57
N ALA A 329 9.56 -19.59 -26.41
CA ALA A 329 10.25 -18.97 -27.56
C ALA A 329 11.20 -19.97 -28.24
N THR A 330 11.96 -20.73 -27.47
CA THR A 330 12.86 -21.76 -27.99
C THR A 330 12.09 -22.82 -28.77
N PHE A 331 10.97 -23.31 -28.23
CA PHE A 331 10.11 -24.29 -28.90
C PHE A 331 9.57 -23.76 -30.24
N LEU A 332 9.06 -22.51 -30.25
CA LEU A 332 8.51 -21.90 -31.46
C LEU A 332 9.60 -21.59 -32.49
N ASN A 333 10.79 -21.21 -32.06
CA ASN A 333 11.94 -21.06 -32.97
C ASN A 333 12.32 -22.38 -33.64
N GLY A 334 12.25 -23.50 -32.91
CA GLY A 334 12.44 -24.84 -33.50
C GLY A 334 11.41 -25.19 -34.58
N ARG A 335 10.19 -24.62 -34.52
CA ARG A 335 9.12 -24.85 -35.51
C ARG A 335 9.12 -23.90 -36.68
N HIS A 336 9.39 -22.60 -36.43
CA HIS A 336 9.19 -21.52 -37.39
C HIS A 336 10.51 -20.91 -37.90
N GLY A 337 11.65 -21.37 -37.40
CA GLY A 337 12.98 -20.88 -37.72
C GLY A 337 13.59 -20.02 -36.63
N GLU A 338 14.92 -20.11 -36.51
CA GLU A 338 15.70 -19.41 -35.49
C GLU A 338 15.50 -17.88 -35.56
N GLY A 339 15.30 -17.25 -34.39
CA GLY A 339 15.09 -15.80 -34.26
C GLY A 339 13.69 -15.33 -34.70
N THR A 340 12.73 -16.26 -34.94
CA THR A 340 11.32 -15.91 -35.18
C THR A 340 10.69 -15.32 -33.91
N VAL A 341 11.01 -15.86 -32.73
CA VAL A 341 10.50 -15.38 -31.43
C VAL A 341 11.67 -15.00 -30.53
N THR A 342 11.64 -13.81 -29.98
CA THR A 342 12.58 -13.35 -28.96
C THR A 342 11.83 -12.89 -27.73
N VAL A 343 12.39 -13.16 -26.54
CA VAL A 343 11.86 -12.71 -25.24
C VAL A 343 12.92 -11.86 -24.56
N GLU A 344 12.55 -10.64 -24.26
CA GLU A 344 13.32 -9.71 -23.44
C GLU A 344 12.62 -9.59 -22.09
N LEU A 345 13.35 -9.77 -20.99
CA LEU A 345 12.83 -9.71 -19.62
C LEU A 345 13.53 -8.58 -18.88
N ARG A 346 12.75 -7.68 -18.31
CA ARG A 346 13.22 -6.57 -17.49
C ARG A 346 12.62 -6.73 -16.09
N GLU A 347 13.44 -7.06 -15.11
CA GLU A 347 13.03 -7.05 -13.72
C GLU A 347 12.71 -5.62 -13.31
N GLN A 348 11.61 -5.45 -12.57
CA GLN A 348 11.12 -4.16 -12.09
C GLN A 348 11.43 -3.98 -10.60
N TYR A 349 11.08 -4.98 -9.79
CA TYR A 349 11.38 -5.02 -8.36
C TYR A 349 11.39 -6.46 -7.83
N ARG A 350 11.92 -6.64 -6.62
CA ARG A 350 11.95 -7.89 -5.87
C ARG A 350 11.02 -7.82 -4.66
N ASN A 351 10.67 -8.98 -4.11
CA ASN A 351 9.90 -9.08 -2.88
C ASN A 351 10.64 -8.37 -1.73
N MET A 352 9.98 -7.40 -1.09
CA MET A 352 10.60 -6.64 0.01
C MET A 352 10.93 -7.50 1.24
N SER A 353 10.34 -8.69 1.38
CA SER A 353 10.62 -9.59 2.50
C SER A 353 12.09 -9.96 2.65
N GLU A 354 12.87 -9.91 1.56
CA GLU A 354 14.31 -10.17 1.58
C GLU A 354 15.09 -9.12 2.41
N ALA A 355 14.53 -7.90 2.56
CA ALA A 355 15.19 -6.82 3.30
C ALA A 355 15.10 -6.96 4.84
N PHE A 356 14.25 -7.85 5.35
CA PHE A 356 13.98 -7.95 6.80
C PHE A 356 14.82 -9.02 7.53
N GLY A 357 15.72 -9.71 6.83
CA GLY A 357 16.54 -10.79 7.42
C GLY A 357 17.33 -10.38 8.65
N ASP A 358 17.93 -9.21 8.62
CA ASP A 358 18.76 -8.65 9.71
C ASP A 358 17.95 -7.79 10.70
N CYS A 359 16.67 -7.53 10.44
CA CYS A 359 15.81 -6.68 11.27
C CYS A 359 14.40 -7.26 11.50
N PRO A 360 14.28 -8.53 11.95
CA PRO A 360 12.99 -9.17 12.18
C PRO A 360 12.14 -8.48 13.26
N PHE A 361 12.79 -7.66 14.11
CA PHE A 361 12.11 -6.85 15.12
C PHE A 361 11.16 -5.81 14.51
N LEU A 362 11.36 -5.36 13.27
CA LEU A 362 10.41 -4.46 12.59
C LEU A 362 9.04 -5.12 12.50
N ILE A 363 9.01 -6.40 12.09
CA ILE A 363 7.76 -7.16 12.01
C ILE A 363 7.19 -7.42 13.40
N ALA A 364 8.03 -7.89 14.33
CA ALA A 364 7.60 -8.23 15.69
C ALA A 364 7.01 -7.02 16.42
N ASN A 365 7.69 -5.87 16.39
CA ASN A 365 7.26 -4.63 17.03
C ASN A 365 5.93 -4.13 16.46
N ALA A 366 5.74 -4.19 15.14
CA ALA A 366 4.50 -3.78 14.51
C ALA A 366 3.33 -4.69 14.95
N LEU A 367 3.49 -6.02 14.89
CA LEU A 367 2.47 -6.97 15.31
C LEU A 367 2.11 -6.84 16.80
N GLU A 368 3.08 -6.54 17.65
CA GLU A 368 2.84 -6.31 19.07
C GLU A 368 2.12 -4.98 19.30
N ALA A 369 2.52 -3.90 18.62
CA ALA A 369 1.88 -2.60 18.72
C ALA A 369 0.38 -2.65 18.32
N HIS A 370 0.03 -3.40 17.27
CA HIS A 370 -1.36 -3.65 16.91
C HIS A 370 -2.16 -4.25 18.08
N ARG A 371 -1.63 -5.31 18.71
CA ARG A 371 -2.33 -5.98 19.83
C ARG A 371 -2.47 -5.10 21.05
N GLU A 372 -1.48 -4.23 21.32
CA GLU A 372 -1.53 -3.28 22.43
C GLU A 372 -2.68 -2.27 22.32
N VAL A 373 -3.08 -1.94 21.09
CA VAL A 373 -4.24 -1.05 20.84
C VAL A 373 -5.52 -1.82 20.53
N GLY A 374 -5.54 -3.13 20.79
CA GLY A 374 -6.73 -3.97 20.62
C GLY A 374 -7.04 -4.38 19.19
N ILE A 375 -6.10 -4.22 18.27
CA ILE A 375 -6.21 -4.66 16.88
C ILE A 375 -5.52 -6.02 16.74
N GLU A 376 -6.22 -7.04 16.22
CA GLU A 376 -5.57 -8.29 15.83
C GLU A 376 -4.95 -8.13 14.44
N PRO A 377 -3.61 -8.19 14.32
CA PRO A 377 -2.96 -7.93 13.04
C PRO A 377 -3.20 -9.05 12.03
N LYS A 378 -3.45 -8.68 10.79
CA LYS A 378 -3.51 -9.57 9.63
C LYS A 378 -2.28 -9.34 8.76
N VAL A 379 -1.40 -10.33 8.66
CA VAL A 379 -0.29 -10.27 7.71
C VAL A 379 -0.81 -10.63 6.32
N VAL A 380 -0.77 -9.66 5.42
CA VAL A 380 -1.22 -9.79 4.03
C VAL A 380 -0.04 -9.57 3.09
N ALA A 381 0.09 -10.42 2.08
CA ALA A 381 1.08 -10.23 1.03
C ALA A 381 0.48 -9.34 -0.07
N VAL A 382 1.15 -8.24 -0.38
CA VAL A 382 0.70 -7.29 -1.41
C VAL A 382 0.89 -7.88 -2.80
N ARG A 383 -0.14 -7.82 -3.64
CA ARG A 383 -0.09 -8.28 -5.04
C ARG A 383 0.38 -7.19 -6.00
N GLY A 384 1.19 -6.27 -5.53
CA GLY A 384 1.74 -5.12 -6.25
C GLY A 384 3.11 -4.74 -5.69
N GLY A 385 3.52 -3.52 -5.98
CA GLY A 385 4.63 -2.80 -5.35
C GLY A 385 4.07 -1.71 -4.46
N THR A 386 4.88 -1.16 -3.56
CA THR A 386 4.58 -0.04 -2.67
C THR A 386 5.86 0.81 -2.50
N ASP A 387 5.74 2.00 -1.98
CA ASP A 387 6.92 2.78 -1.55
C ASP A 387 7.80 2.00 -0.58
N GLY A 388 7.19 1.23 0.33
CA GLY A 388 7.91 0.34 1.23
C GLY A 388 8.79 -0.68 0.50
N SER A 389 8.31 -1.22 -0.63
CA SER A 389 9.12 -2.13 -1.45
C SER A 389 10.27 -1.41 -2.15
N GLN A 390 10.06 -0.19 -2.66
CA GLN A 390 11.11 0.61 -3.29
C GLN A 390 12.19 1.02 -2.27
N LEU A 391 11.79 1.48 -1.09
CA LEU A 391 12.70 1.84 0.00
C LEU A 391 13.52 0.63 0.46
N SER A 392 12.87 -0.51 0.64
CA SER A 392 13.52 -1.77 1.06
C SER A 392 14.58 -2.23 0.07
N LEU A 393 14.29 -2.17 -1.24
CA LEU A 393 15.25 -2.50 -2.30
C LEU A 393 16.44 -1.53 -2.37
N ARG A 394 16.24 -0.29 -1.95
CA ARG A 394 17.29 0.73 -1.88
C ARG A 394 18.10 0.66 -0.57
N GLY A 395 17.83 -0.34 0.30
CA GLY A 395 18.58 -0.61 1.52
C GLY A 395 18.00 0.04 2.77
N LEU A 396 16.78 0.56 2.73
CA LEU A 396 16.02 1.04 3.89
C LEU A 396 14.84 0.09 4.15
N PRO A 397 14.96 -0.90 5.04
CA PRO A 397 13.88 -1.84 5.34
C PRO A 397 12.61 -1.11 5.78
N CYS A 398 11.50 -1.32 5.05
CA CYS A 398 10.29 -0.51 5.19
C CYS A 398 9.02 -1.37 4.98
N PRO A 399 8.49 -2.02 6.03
CA PRO A 399 7.19 -2.67 5.94
C PRO A 399 6.05 -1.64 5.97
N ASN A 400 4.84 -2.06 5.60
CA ASN A 400 3.67 -1.21 5.52
C ASN A 400 2.67 -1.46 6.65
N ILE A 401 2.13 -0.38 7.21
CA ILE A 401 1.02 -0.34 8.16
C ILE A 401 -0.19 0.25 7.45
N ALA A 402 -1.32 -0.45 7.49
CA ALA A 402 -2.55 0.01 6.89
C ALA A 402 -3.22 1.14 7.67
N THR A 403 -3.83 2.09 6.96
CA THR A 403 -4.51 3.27 7.51
C THR A 403 -5.94 2.99 7.97
N GLY A 404 -6.52 1.87 7.55
CA GLY A 404 -7.91 1.53 7.84
C GLY A 404 -8.91 2.16 6.86
N GLY A 405 -8.48 2.48 5.64
CA GLY A 405 -9.31 2.85 4.50
C GLY A 405 -9.93 1.63 3.81
N TYR A 406 -10.94 1.86 3.00
CA TYR A 406 -11.64 0.83 2.24
C TYR A 406 -12.06 1.35 0.87
N ASN A 407 -12.13 0.47 -0.13
CA ASN A 407 -12.51 0.80 -1.50
C ASN A 407 -11.64 1.89 -2.14
N ALA A 408 -10.35 1.91 -1.85
CA ALA A 408 -9.39 2.76 -2.54
C ALA A 408 -9.59 2.72 -4.06
N HIS A 409 -9.14 3.77 -4.77
CA HIS A 409 -9.30 3.92 -6.24
C HIS A 409 -10.75 3.99 -6.75
N SER A 410 -11.70 4.32 -5.87
CA SER A 410 -13.12 4.35 -6.19
C SER A 410 -13.83 5.58 -5.60
N VAL A 411 -14.89 6.06 -6.28
CA VAL A 411 -15.81 7.07 -5.71
C VAL A 411 -16.61 6.55 -4.51
N ARG A 412 -16.44 5.28 -4.15
CA ARG A 412 -17.02 4.63 -2.97
C ARG A 412 -16.00 4.39 -1.87
N GLU A 413 -14.87 5.04 -1.95
CA GLU A 413 -13.84 5.02 -0.93
C GLU A 413 -14.37 5.58 0.40
N PHE A 414 -14.02 4.95 1.51
CA PHE A 414 -14.43 5.39 2.82
C PHE A 414 -13.39 5.04 3.90
N VAL A 415 -13.40 5.79 4.99
CA VAL A 415 -12.59 5.46 6.17
C VAL A 415 -13.39 5.69 7.46
N PRO A 416 -13.48 4.69 8.36
CA PRO A 416 -14.07 4.87 9.69
C PRO A 416 -13.22 5.83 10.52
N VAL A 417 -13.86 6.81 11.18
CA VAL A 417 -13.15 7.77 12.05
C VAL A 417 -12.34 7.07 13.14
N ARG A 418 -12.91 6.00 13.70
CA ARG A 418 -12.22 5.19 14.71
C ARG A 418 -10.95 4.50 14.17
N SER A 419 -10.94 4.14 12.89
CA SER A 419 -9.73 3.55 12.27
C SER A 419 -8.58 4.55 12.27
N LEU A 420 -8.84 5.80 11.85
CA LEU A 420 -7.83 6.86 11.90
C LEU A 420 -7.27 7.05 13.32
N GLU A 421 -8.13 7.12 14.33
CA GLU A 421 -7.73 7.29 15.73
C GLU A 421 -6.90 6.10 16.25
N LEU A 422 -7.32 4.87 15.93
CA LEU A 422 -6.61 3.65 16.33
C LEU A 422 -5.26 3.54 15.66
N THR A 423 -5.11 3.98 14.41
CA THR A 423 -3.82 3.98 13.71
C THR A 423 -2.86 5.00 14.35
N VAL A 424 -3.34 6.18 14.77
CA VAL A 424 -2.50 7.12 15.54
C VAL A 424 -2.02 6.49 16.85
N ASP A 425 -2.90 5.76 17.57
CA ASP A 425 -2.52 5.06 18.79
C ASP A 425 -1.54 3.91 18.53
N LEU A 426 -1.73 3.18 17.42
CA LEU A 426 -0.81 2.15 16.95
C LEU A 426 0.58 2.73 16.67
N LEU A 427 0.64 3.84 15.94
CA LEU A 427 1.90 4.51 15.63
C LEU A 427 2.59 5.01 16.89
N GLU A 428 1.87 5.56 17.89
CA GLU A 428 2.43 5.94 19.18
C GLU A 428 3.09 4.74 19.89
N ARG A 429 2.38 3.59 19.93
CA ARG A 429 2.95 2.36 20.53
C ARG A 429 4.16 1.86 19.77
N LEU A 430 4.08 1.90 18.43
CA LEU A 430 5.15 1.43 17.57
C LEU A 430 6.43 2.26 17.76
N VAL A 431 6.36 3.59 17.67
CA VAL A 431 7.55 4.44 17.83
C VAL A 431 8.15 4.31 19.23
N GLY A 432 7.30 4.09 20.24
CA GLY A 432 7.73 3.83 21.61
C GLY A 432 8.63 2.59 21.75
N LYS A 433 8.42 1.55 20.94
CA LYS A 433 9.25 0.33 20.95
C LYS A 433 10.69 0.58 20.49
N PHE A 434 10.91 1.63 19.72
CA PHE A 434 12.24 2.04 19.23
C PHE A 434 12.96 3.03 20.16
N SER A 435 12.36 3.38 21.29
CA SER A 435 13.02 4.20 22.33
C SER A 435 14.07 3.43 23.15
N VAL A 436 14.29 2.16 22.83
CA VAL A 436 15.30 1.27 23.42
C VAL A 436 16.11 0.60 22.30
N PRO A 437 17.35 0.13 22.59
CA PRO A 437 18.15 -0.57 21.59
C PRO A 437 17.41 -1.80 21.05
N GLN A 438 17.42 -1.97 19.74
CA GLN A 438 16.86 -3.14 19.05
C GLN A 438 17.86 -4.30 19.06
N SER A 439 17.39 -5.53 19.25
CA SER A 439 18.21 -6.76 19.36
C SER A 439 17.84 -7.77 18.30
#